data_6c55ea38bd368f4ed644ac19f813e0b5
#
_entry.id   6c55ea38bd368f4ed644ac19f813e0b5
#
_cell.length_a   1.000
_cell.length_b   1.000
_cell.length_c   1.000
_cell.angle_alpha   90.00
_cell.angle_beta   90.00
_cell.angle_gamma   90.00
#
_symmetry.space_group_name_H-M   'P 1'
#
loop_
_entity.id
_entity.type
_entity.pdbx_description
1 polymer ?
#
loop_
_entity_poly.entity_id
_entity_poly.type
_entity_poly.pdbx_seq_one_letter_code
_entity_poly.pdbx_strand_id
1 'polypeptide(L)'
;MISGSPEFQAKTARLLTVTIFYPLQVTFNNATHIKNIFSENRRLNQEVATLNTELSRLREMAAENERLRGLIGLSNEFTYSLIPVRVIARDPSAESKGIVVNAGRRDGVQMWMPLVGEKGIVGKVIQVMNGVSMVQLIKDPSNRTSIMSRRSRTVSILETENGNNFFFRCRSHEDVQVGDTIVTSGLGGIYPKGLDVGQVKRITDSQNPLFKRVWVELSVDFDHLEELFVMLLSPQWQSFRAEFDSLEFPK
;
A
#
# COMPACT_ATOMS: atom_id res chain seq x y z
N MET A 1 69.58 9.81 -39.93
CA MET A 1 69.47 9.77 -38.47
C MET A 1 69.00 11.16 -37.99
N ILE A 2 67.73 11.33 -37.73
CA ILE A 2 67.20 12.56 -37.18
C ILE A 2 66.87 12.27 -35.71
N SER A 3 67.84 12.56 -34.85
CA SER A 3 67.65 12.50 -33.38
C SER A 3 67.05 13.80 -32.95
N GLY A 4 65.70 13.80 -32.82
CA GLY A 4 64.98 14.91 -32.15
C GLY A 4 65.21 14.84 -30.65
N SER A 5 65.52 15.99 -30.03
CA SER A 5 65.75 16.08 -28.60
C SER A 5 64.52 15.56 -27.82
N PRO A 6 64.73 14.96 -26.62
CA PRO A 6 63.66 14.37 -25.82
C PRO A 6 62.51 15.37 -25.46
N GLU A 7 62.81 16.65 -25.43
CA GLU A 7 61.80 17.70 -25.22
C GLU A 7 60.86 17.89 -26.43
N PHE A 8 61.36 17.68 -27.66
CA PHE A 8 60.55 17.79 -28.87
C PHE A 8 59.60 16.60 -28.99
N GLN A 9 60.06 15.39 -28.60
CA GLN A 9 59.21 14.19 -28.56
C GLN A 9 58.12 14.28 -27.49
N ALA A 10 58.43 14.86 -26.34
CA ALA A 10 57.45 15.07 -25.26
C ALA A 10 56.37 16.11 -25.63
N LYS A 11 56.73 17.19 -26.34
CA LYS A 11 55.79 18.20 -26.83
C LYS A 11 54.88 17.67 -27.93
N THR A 12 55.41 16.91 -28.88
CA THR A 12 54.59 16.32 -29.95
C THR A 12 53.68 15.20 -29.44
N ALA A 13 54.11 14.39 -28.48
CA ALA A 13 53.28 13.38 -27.84
C ALA A 13 52.12 14.01 -27.06
N ARG A 14 52.40 15.12 -26.34
CA ARG A 14 51.36 15.84 -25.58
C ARG A 14 50.32 16.55 -26.46
N LEU A 15 50.76 17.10 -27.61
CA LEU A 15 49.88 17.70 -28.62
C LEU A 15 48.98 16.65 -29.28
N LEU A 16 49.52 15.49 -29.62
CA LEU A 16 48.76 14.39 -30.19
C LEU A 16 47.73 13.80 -29.21
N THR A 17 48.07 13.71 -27.94
CA THR A 17 47.16 13.20 -26.90
C THR A 17 46.00 14.16 -26.67
N VAL A 18 46.24 15.46 -26.60
CA VAL A 18 45.19 16.46 -26.31
C VAL A 18 44.34 16.75 -27.55
N THR A 19 44.93 16.74 -28.78
CA THR A 19 44.19 17.13 -29.99
C THR A 19 43.43 15.98 -30.64
N ILE A 20 43.89 14.74 -30.50
CA ILE A 20 43.30 13.58 -31.18
C ILE A 20 42.61 12.63 -30.21
N PHE A 21 43.23 12.31 -29.07
CA PHE A 21 42.66 11.35 -28.11
C PHE A 21 41.55 11.91 -27.22
N TYR A 22 41.65 13.18 -26.80
CA TYR A 22 40.64 13.77 -25.91
C TYR A 22 39.25 13.92 -26.58
N PRO A 23 39.13 14.43 -27.83
CA PRO A 23 37.84 14.49 -28.49
C PRO A 23 37.24 13.11 -28.84
N LEU A 24 38.07 12.09 -29.07
CA LEU A 24 37.57 10.74 -29.30
C LEU A 24 36.97 10.10 -28.06
N GLN A 25 37.56 10.29 -26.88
CA GLN A 25 36.99 9.78 -25.61
C GLN A 25 35.68 10.45 -25.24
N VAL A 26 35.55 11.76 -25.46
CA VAL A 26 34.31 12.49 -25.18
C VAL A 26 33.17 12.08 -26.11
N THR A 27 33.46 11.81 -27.38
CA THR A 27 32.45 11.33 -28.34
C THR A 27 32.02 9.89 -28.07
N PHE A 28 32.88 9.00 -27.62
CA PHE A 28 32.53 7.62 -27.26
C PHE A 28 31.68 7.56 -26.00
N ASN A 29 31.97 8.35 -24.95
CA ASN A 29 31.17 8.41 -23.74
C ASN A 29 29.76 8.99 -24.00
N ASN A 30 29.65 10.01 -24.84
CA ASN A 30 28.35 10.57 -25.21
C ASN A 30 27.50 9.59 -26.03
N ALA A 31 28.11 8.79 -26.91
CA ALA A 31 27.39 7.82 -27.72
C ALA A 31 26.83 6.66 -26.89
N THR A 32 27.52 6.23 -25.83
CA THR A 32 27.02 5.20 -24.91
C THR A 32 25.89 5.75 -23.99
N HIS A 33 26.02 6.99 -23.52
CA HIS A 33 24.96 7.64 -22.75
C HIS A 33 23.67 7.83 -23.58
N ILE A 34 23.79 8.27 -24.82
CA ILE A 34 22.65 8.45 -25.72
C ILE A 34 21.99 7.09 -26.02
N LYS A 35 22.76 6.03 -26.26
CA LYS A 35 22.22 4.70 -26.47
C LYS A 35 21.44 4.16 -25.27
N ASN A 36 21.96 4.40 -24.05
CA ASN A 36 21.29 4.00 -22.82
C ASN A 36 19.99 4.78 -22.60
N ILE A 37 19.95 6.08 -22.89
CA ILE A 37 18.74 6.90 -22.80
C ILE A 37 17.68 6.41 -23.82
N PHE A 38 18.07 6.09 -25.04
CA PHE A 38 17.14 5.56 -26.04
C PHE A 38 16.61 4.18 -25.67
N SER A 39 17.46 3.29 -25.11
CA SER A 39 17.01 1.97 -24.68
C SER A 39 16.07 2.06 -23.48
N GLU A 40 16.38 2.93 -22.52
CA GLU A 40 15.55 3.18 -21.35
C GLU A 40 14.21 3.82 -21.74
N ASN A 41 14.22 4.79 -22.66
CA ASN A 41 12.99 5.40 -23.17
C ASN A 41 12.10 4.37 -23.88
N ARG A 42 12.70 3.46 -24.68
CA ARG A 42 11.94 2.34 -25.28
C ARG A 42 11.34 1.42 -24.22
N ARG A 43 12.12 1.06 -23.20
CA ARG A 43 11.67 0.21 -22.11
C ARG A 43 10.48 0.86 -21.38
N LEU A 44 10.63 2.13 -21.00
CA LEU A 44 9.56 2.89 -20.32
C LEU A 44 8.31 3.03 -21.21
N ASN A 45 8.47 3.31 -22.50
CA ASN A 45 7.34 3.37 -23.42
C ASN A 45 6.63 2.01 -23.57
N GLN A 46 7.36 0.90 -23.58
CA GLN A 46 6.78 -0.44 -23.58
C GLN A 46 6.04 -0.73 -22.28
N GLU A 47 6.62 -0.37 -21.13
CA GLU A 47 6.00 -0.51 -19.82
C GLU A 47 4.71 0.31 -19.71
N VAL A 48 4.75 1.57 -20.15
CA VAL A 48 3.56 2.44 -20.22
C VAL A 48 2.48 1.84 -21.14
N ALA A 49 2.85 1.31 -22.30
CA ALA A 49 1.91 0.66 -23.20
C ALA A 49 1.28 -0.58 -22.57
N THR A 50 2.08 -1.40 -21.89
CA THR A 50 1.59 -2.60 -21.19
C THR A 50 0.64 -2.21 -20.06
N LEU A 51 1.03 -1.25 -19.22
CA LEU A 51 0.20 -0.76 -18.12
C LEU A 51 -1.11 -0.13 -18.60
N ASN A 52 -1.08 0.62 -19.71
CA ASN A 52 -2.29 1.18 -20.31
C ASN A 52 -3.23 0.09 -20.83
N THR A 53 -2.68 -0.98 -21.43
CA THR A 53 -3.46 -2.11 -21.90
C THR A 53 -4.13 -2.85 -20.73
N GLU A 54 -3.37 -3.08 -19.66
CA GLU A 54 -3.88 -3.72 -18.46
C GLU A 54 -4.94 -2.84 -17.77
N LEU A 55 -4.71 -1.55 -17.68
CA LEU A 55 -5.67 -0.58 -17.15
C LEU A 55 -6.97 -0.57 -17.95
N SER A 56 -6.88 -0.62 -19.30
CA SER A 56 -8.05 -0.67 -20.16
C SER A 56 -8.85 -1.96 -19.96
N ARG A 57 -8.14 -3.09 -19.82
CA ARG A 57 -8.77 -4.38 -19.50
C ARG A 57 -9.47 -4.36 -18.15
N LEU A 58 -8.83 -3.82 -17.12
CA LEU A 58 -9.41 -3.71 -15.78
C LEU A 58 -10.65 -2.80 -15.78
N ARG A 59 -10.61 -1.69 -16.52
CA ARG A 59 -11.76 -0.80 -16.69
C ARG A 59 -12.95 -1.50 -17.36
N GLU A 60 -12.70 -2.29 -18.40
CA GLU A 60 -13.75 -3.07 -19.07
C GLU A 60 -14.36 -4.11 -18.13
N MET A 61 -13.51 -4.85 -17.38
CA MET A 61 -14.00 -5.80 -16.38
C MET A 61 -14.80 -5.13 -15.26
N ALA A 62 -14.42 -3.93 -14.84
CA ALA A 62 -15.15 -3.15 -13.85
C ALA A 62 -16.51 -2.70 -14.40
N ALA A 63 -16.55 -2.17 -15.63
CA ALA A 63 -17.78 -1.75 -16.29
C ALA A 63 -18.74 -2.93 -16.50
N GLU A 64 -18.24 -4.08 -16.91
CA GLU A 64 -19.06 -5.29 -17.06
C GLU A 64 -19.60 -5.78 -15.69
N ASN A 65 -18.76 -5.75 -14.65
CA ASN A 65 -19.21 -6.08 -13.31
C ASN A 65 -20.30 -5.14 -12.81
N GLU A 66 -20.16 -3.84 -13.08
CA GLU A 66 -21.16 -2.82 -12.77
C GLU A 66 -22.47 -3.07 -13.53
N ARG A 67 -22.39 -3.37 -14.82
CA ARG A 67 -23.52 -3.72 -15.64
C ARG A 67 -24.25 -4.97 -15.13
N LEU A 68 -23.49 -6.01 -14.78
CA LEU A 68 -24.06 -7.26 -14.24
C LEU A 68 -24.74 -7.02 -12.90
N ARG A 69 -24.15 -6.22 -12.02
CA ARG A 69 -24.76 -5.82 -10.74
C ARG A 69 -26.04 -5.05 -10.95
N GLY A 70 -26.06 -4.12 -11.91
CA GLY A 70 -27.27 -3.38 -12.28
C GLY A 70 -28.42 -4.29 -12.74
N LEU A 71 -28.12 -5.35 -13.51
CA LEU A 71 -29.11 -6.32 -13.98
C LEU A 71 -29.75 -7.12 -12.85
N ILE A 72 -29.02 -7.38 -11.76
CA ILE A 72 -29.54 -8.11 -10.58
C ILE A 72 -29.99 -7.18 -9.46
N GLY A 73 -30.10 -5.87 -9.72
CA GLY A 73 -30.58 -4.88 -8.76
C GLY A 73 -29.62 -4.59 -7.59
N LEU A 74 -28.34 -4.99 -7.69
CA LEU A 74 -27.33 -4.64 -6.69
C LEU A 74 -26.80 -3.23 -6.96
N SER A 75 -27.03 -2.34 -6.02
CA SER A 75 -26.51 -0.97 -6.06
C SER A 75 -24.99 -0.94 -6.01
N ASN A 76 -24.40 0.04 -6.72
CA ASN A 76 -22.95 0.27 -6.68
C ASN A 76 -22.45 0.54 -5.27
N GLU A 77 -21.49 -0.26 -4.83
CA GLU A 77 -20.80 -0.05 -3.58
C GLU A 77 -19.78 1.09 -3.73
N PHE A 78 -20.07 2.20 -3.08
CA PHE A 78 -19.23 3.27 -2.57
C PHE A 78 -18.02 3.76 -3.42
N THR A 79 -18.16 4.97 -3.94
CA THR A 79 -17.03 5.77 -4.42
C THR A 79 -16.28 6.36 -3.22
N TYR A 80 -14.96 6.17 -3.18
CA TYR A 80 -14.10 6.73 -2.14
C TYR A 80 -13.30 7.90 -2.71
N SER A 81 -13.20 8.98 -1.94
CA SER A 81 -12.23 10.04 -2.19
C SER A 81 -11.08 9.91 -1.19
N LEU A 82 -9.88 10.23 -1.60
CA LEU A 82 -8.68 10.13 -0.78
C LEU A 82 -8.15 11.53 -0.45
N ILE A 83 -7.93 11.80 0.82
CA ILE A 83 -7.22 13.00 1.28
C ILE A 83 -5.78 12.62 1.56
N PRO A 84 -4.79 13.18 0.85
CA PRO A 84 -3.40 12.98 1.17
C PRO A 84 -3.06 13.60 2.51
N VAL A 85 -2.36 12.86 3.36
CA VAL A 85 -1.96 13.29 4.70
C VAL A 85 -0.52 12.88 4.98
N ARG A 86 0.14 13.61 5.86
CA ARG A 86 1.49 13.31 6.31
C ARG A 86 1.49 13.00 7.81
N VAL A 87 2.30 12.03 8.20
CA VAL A 87 2.54 11.72 9.61
C VAL A 87 3.39 12.83 10.22
N ILE A 88 2.89 13.47 11.28
CA ILE A 88 3.57 14.57 11.97
C ILE A 88 4.06 14.20 13.37
N ALA A 89 3.49 13.14 13.97
CA ALA A 89 3.95 12.61 15.24
C ALA A 89 3.60 11.13 15.36
N ARG A 90 4.36 10.42 16.18
CA ARG A 90 4.10 9.05 16.59
C ARG A 90 3.94 9.01 18.10
N ASP A 91 2.99 8.22 18.59
CA ASP A 91 2.85 8.00 20.03
C ASP A 91 4.05 7.19 20.52
N PRO A 92 4.85 7.73 21.47
CA PRO A 92 6.00 7.03 22.00
C PRO A 92 5.63 5.92 22.99
N SER A 93 4.36 5.82 23.40
CA SER A 93 3.94 4.79 24.34
C SER A 93 3.99 3.40 23.71
N ALA A 94 4.54 2.44 24.43
CA ALA A 94 4.65 1.07 23.96
C ALA A 94 3.28 0.35 23.91
N GLU A 95 2.29 0.86 24.62
CA GLU A 95 0.99 0.23 24.82
C GLU A 95 -0.03 0.62 23.76
N SER A 96 -0.05 1.89 23.31
CA SER A 96 -0.94 2.34 22.25
C SER A 96 -0.14 2.73 21.02
N LYS A 97 -0.37 2.02 19.92
CA LYS A 97 0.33 2.29 18.67
C LYS A 97 -0.52 3.21 17.79
N GLY A 98 -0.30 4.52 17.98
CA GLY A 98 -0.98 5.58 17.28
C GLY A 98 -0.03 6.51 16.53
N ILE A 99 -0.55 7.21 15.54
CA ILE A 99 0.12 8.30 14.84
C ILE A 99 -0.78 9.52 14.76
N VAL A 100 -0.19 10.70 14.61
CA VAL A 100 -0.90 11.94 14.35
C VAL A 100 -0.63 12.37 12.91
N VAL A 101 -1.69 12.72 12.18
CA VAL A 101 -1.61 13.19 10.79
C VAL A 101 -2.03 14.65 10.69
N ASN A 102 -1.52 15.35 9.67
CA ASN A 102 -1.71 16.79 9.43
C ASN A 102 -3.04 17.14 8.72
N ALA A 103 -4.08 16.36 8.94
CA ALA A 103 -5.42 16.64 8.45
C ALA A 103 -6.45 16.46 9.55
N GLY A 104 -7.49 17.28 9.56
CA GLY A 104 -8.49 17.29 10.59
C GLY A 104 -9.88 17.65 10.08
N ARG A 105 -10.72 18.20 10.98
CA ARG A 105 -12.11 18.54 10.64
C ARG A 105 -12.22 19.52 9.48
N ARG A 106 -11.27 20.48 9.34
CA ARG A 106 -11.25 21.46 8.25
C ARG A 106 -11.06 20.81 6.88
N ASP A 107 -10.40 19.66 6.87
CA ASP A 107 -10.08 18.89 5.66
C ASP A 107 -11.14 17.82 5.36
N GLY A 108 -12.22 17.78 6.15
CA GLY A 108 -13.30 16.82 6.00
C GLY A 108 -13.06 15.49 6.71
N VAL A 109 -12.01 15.37 7.52
CA VAL A 109 -11.72 14.14 8.28
C VAL A 109 -12.74 13.98 9.39
N GLN A 110 -13.25 12.75 9.53
CA GLN A 110 -14.19 12.36 10.57
C GLN A 110 -13.67 11.14 11.34
N MET A 111 -14.25 10.92 12.52
CA MET A 111 -13.93 9.77 13.36
C MET A 111 -14.24 8.47 12.61
N TRP A 112 -13.41 7.47 12.80
CA TRP A 112 -13.48 6.15 12.21
C TRP A 112 -13.17 6.05 10.71
N MET A 113 -12.81 7.14 10.04
CA MET A 113 -12.35 7.07 8.66
C MET A 113 -11.10 6.20 8.57
N PRO A 114 -11.03 5.31 7.57
CA PRO A 114 -9.84 4.50 7.32
C PRO A 114 -8.64 5.36 6.93
N LEU A 115 -7.46 4.97 7.39
CA LEU A 115 -6.18 5.45 6.89
C LEU A 115 -5.53 4.33 6.08
N VAL A 116 -5.14 4.63 4.85
CA VAL A 116 -4.53 3.69 3.92
C VAL A 116 -3.18 4.20 3.43
N GLY A 117 -2.27 3.29 3.18
CA GLY A 117 -1.01 3.55 2.50
C GLY A 117 -0.98 2.91 1.12
N GLU A 118 0.14 3.00 0.43
CA GLU A 118 0.35 2.43 -0.89
C GLU A 118 0.05 0.92 -0.95
N LYS A 119 0.41 0.17 0.10
CA LYS A 119 0.33 -1.29 0.14
C LYS A 119 -0.86 -1.84 0.91
N GLY A 120 -1.73 -0.99 1.44
CA GLY A 120 -2.91 -1.47 2.17
C GLY A 120 -3.33 -0.60 3.34
N ILE A 121 -4.10 -1.20 4.26
CA ILE A 121 -4.63 -0.49 5.42
C ILE A 121 -3.56 -0.21 6.45
N VAL A 122 -3.60 1.00 7.02
CA VAL A 122 -2.69 1.46 8.09
C VAL A 122 -3.41 1.52 9.42
N GLY A 123 -4.64 2.04 9.44
CA GLY A 123 -5.38 2.24 10.68
C GLY A 123 -6.70 2.96 10.45
N LYS A 124 -7.23 3.50 11.54
CA LYS A 124 -8.48 4.28 11.55
C LYS A 124 -8.34 5.52 12.41
N VAL A 125 -9.01 6.58 12.03
CA VAL A 125 -9.08 7.83 12.82
C VAL A 125 -9.87 7.58 14.09
N ILE A 126 -9.28 7.90 15.25
CA ILE A 126 -9.95 7.74 16.57
C ILE A 126 -10.24 9.07 17.25
N GLN A 127 -9.57 10.15 16.86
CA GLN A 127 -9.82 11.49 17.37
C GLN A 127 -9.55 12.52 16.28
N VAL A 128 -10.40 13.53 16.18
CA VAL A 128 -10.33 14.59 15.17
C VAL A 128 -10.32 15.96 15.83
N MET A 129 -9.28 16.72 15.56
CA MET A 129 -9.13 18.15 15.91
C MET A 129 -9.29 19.02 14.66
N ASN A 130 -9.12 20.33 14.78
CA ASN A 130 -9.36 21.24 13.67
C ASN A 130 -8.45 21.02 12.46
N GLY A 131 -7.15 20.81 12.68
CA GLY A 131 -6.16 20.64 11.60
C GLY A 131 -5.31 19.37 11.71
N VAL A 132 -5.56 18.53 12.71
CA VAL A 132 -4.85 17.27 12.92
C VAL A 132 -5.80 16.18 13.39
N SER A 133 -5.42 14.93 13.17
CA SER A 133 -6.20 13.78 13.66
C SER A 133 -5.27 12.71 14.23
N MET A 134 -5.76 12.02 15.26
CA MET A 134 -5.10 10.86 15.82
C MET A 134 -5.63 9.59 15.17
N VAL A 135 -4.74 8.70 14.78
CA VAL A 135 -5.04 7.44 14.11
C VAL A 135 -4.53 6.28 14.95
N GLN A 136 -5.39 5.32 15.21
CA GLN A 136 -5.04 4.02 15.79
C GLN A 136 -4.56 3.11 14.67
N LEU A 137 -3.35 2.60 14.77
CA LEU A 137 -2.79 1.65 13.81
C LEU A 137 -3.43 0.27 13.95
N ILE A 138 -3.45 -0.52 12.87
CA ILE A 138 -3.95 -1.90 12.94
C ILE A 138 -3.09 -2.81 13.82
N LYS A 139 -1.84 -2.42 14.06
CA LYS A 139 -0.93 -3.12 14.96
C LYS A 139 -1.18 -2.85 16.45
N ASP A 140 -2.09 -1.96 16.77
CA ASP A 140 -2.50 -1.71 18.15
C ASP A 140 -3.22 -2.96 18.72
N PRO A 141 -2.83 -3.46 19.91
CA PRO A 141 -3.44 -4.65 20.50
C PRO A 141 -4.95 -4.54 20.76
N SER A 142 -5.47 -3.32 20.92
CA SER A 142 -6.91 -3.07 21.10
C SER A 142 -7.66 -2.96 19.78
N ASN A 143 -6.97 -2.87 18.64
CA ASN A 143 -7.62 -2.81 17.32
C ASN A 143 -8.24 -4.19 16.99
N ARG A 144 -9.46 -4.15 16.46
CA ARG A 144 -10.17 -5.33 15.96
C ARG A 144 -10.60 -5.02 14.53
N THR A 145 -9.88 -5.58 13.58
CA THR A 145 -10.16 -5.41 12.15
C THR A 145 -10.79 -6.69 11.62
N SER A 146 -11.97 -6.58 11.04
CA SER A 146 -12.61 -7.71 10.36
C SER A 146 -11.96 -7.94 9.02
N ILE A 147 -11.42 -9.13 8.83
CA ILE A 147 -10.63 -9.56 7.67
C ILE A 147 -11.26 -10.74 6.97
N MET A 148 -10.81 -11.00 5.76
CA MET A 148 -11.28 -12.12 4.95
C MET A 148 -10.15 -12.62 4.05
N SER A 149 -10.02 -13.94 3.91
CA SER A 149 -9.20 -14.52 2.84
C SER A 149 -9.84 -14.20 1.48
N ARG A 150 -9.06 -13.66 0.55
CA ARG A 150 -9.54 -13.33 -0.81
C ARG A 150 -9.98 -14.58 -1.56
N ARG A 151 -9.27 -15.70 -1.40
CA ARG A 151 -9.54 -16.96 -2.08
C ARG A 151 -10.69 -17.74 -1.45
N SER A 152 -10.56 -18.11 -0.17
CA SER A 152 -11.53 -18.99 0.50
C SER A 152 -12.76 -18.27 1.04
N ARG A 153 -12.73 -16.92 1.07
CA ARG A 153 -13.80 -16.07 1.63
C ARG A 153 -14.04 -16.29 3.13
N THR A 154 -13.14 -17.00 3.80
CA THR A 154 -13.15 -17.18 5.27
C THR A 154 -13.02 -15.84 5.96
N VAL A 155 -14.01 -15.48 6.78
CA VAL A 155 -14.06 -14.22 7.54
C VAL A 155 -13.58 -14.47 8.97
N SER A 156 -12.78 -13.54 9.49
CA SER A 156 -12.31 -13.59 10.87
C SER A 156 -11.93 -12.18 11.36
N ILE A 157 -11.40 -12.10 12.57
CA ILE A 157 -10.90 -10.87 13.16
C ILE A 157 -9.38 -10.97 13.28
N LEU A 158 -8.70 -9.93 12.83
CA LEU A 158 -7.25 -9.82 13.00
C LEU A 158 -6.95 -9.53 14.47
N GLU A 159 -6.12 -10.37 15.06
CA GLU A 159 -5.63 -10.24 16.43
C GLU A 159 -4.12 -10.02 16.39
N THR A 160 -3.55 -9.40 17.42
CA THR A 160 -2.12 -9.22 17.54
C THR A 160 -1.59 -9.83 18.84
N GLU A 161 -0.43 -10.44 18.76
CA GLU A 161 0.33 -10.96 19.89
C GLU A 161 1.63 -10.16 20.01
N ASN A 162 1.86 -9.56 21.17
CA ASN A 162 3.05 -8.73 21.44
C ASN A 162 3.25 -7.54 20.46
N GLY A 163 2.19 -7.08 19.82
CA GLY A 163 2.20 -5.90 18.93
C GLY A 163 2.96 -6.03 17.61
N ASN A 164 3.56 -7.19 17.33
CA ASN A 164 4.34 -7.44 16.11
C ASN A 164 3.94 -8.74 15.38
N ASN A 165 3.27 -9.65 16.06
CA ASN A 165 2.80 -10.89 15.48
C ASN A 165 1.30 -10.81 15.27
N PHE A 166 0.87 -10.95 14.02
CA PHE A 166 -0.54 -10.85 13.64
C PHE A 166 -1.07 -12.22 13.28
N PHE A 167 -2.25 -12.53 13.77
CA PHE A 167 -2.91 -13.79 13.48
C PHE A 167 -4.43 -13.64 13.50
N PHE A 168 -5.09 -14.62 12.97
CA PHE A 168 -6.54 -14.81 13.17
C PHE A 168 -6.82 -16.26 13.46
N ARG A 169 -7.99 -16.52 14.02
CA ARG A 169 -8.47 -17.87 14.28
C ARG A 169 -9.56 -18.22 13.27
N CYS A 170 -9.45 -19.37 12.68
CA CYS A 170 -10.51 -19.92 11.83
C CYS A 170 -10.77 -21.39 12.21
N ARG A 171 -11.91 -21.92 11.81
CA ARG A 171 -12.25 -23.33 12.07
C ARG A 171 -11.32 -24.25 11.29
N SER A 172 -11.00 -25.42 11.87
CA SER A 172 -10.03 -26.35 11.30
C SER A 172 -10.40 -26.84 9.89
N HIS A 173 -11.70 -26.91 9.57
CA HIS A 173 -12.20 -27.34 8.25
C HIS A 173 -12.18 -26.22 7.18
N GLU A 174 -11.94 -24.98 7.55
CA GLU A 174 -11.91 -23.89 6.57
C GLU A 174 -10.65 -23.95 5.69
N ASP A 175 -10.84 -23.76 4.38
CA ASP A 175 -9.75 -23.84 3.41
C ASP A 175 -8.95 -22.54 3.39
N VAL A 176 -8.04 -22.38 4.35
CA VAL A 176 -7.04 -21.31 4.37
C VAL A 176 -5.66 -21.91 4.15
N GLN A 177 -4.88 -21.35 3.24
CA GLN A 177 -3.56 -21.85 2.84
C GLN A 177 -2.49 -20.78 3.04
N VAL A 178 -1.24 -21.22 3.20
CA VAL A 178 -0.07 -20.31 3.21
C VAL A 178 0.03 -19.63 1.85
N GLY A 179 0.27 -18.30 1.86
CA GLY A 179 0.27 -17.45 0.67
C GLY A 179 -1.09 -16.84 0.32
N ASP A 180 -2.18 -17.22 0.99
CA ASP A 180 -3.48 -16.57 0.78
C ASP A 180 -3.39 -15.07 1.11
N THR A 181 -3.92 -14.24 0.21
CA THR A 181 -4.05 -12.80 0.44
C THR A 181 -5.20 -12.53 1.40
N ILE A 182 -4.92 -11.75 2.44
CA ILE A 182 -5.88 -11.31 3.44
C ILE A 182 -6.27 -9.87 3.15
N VAL A 183 -7.58 -9.63 3.11
CA VAL A 183 -8.16 -8.31 2.83
C VAL A 183 -9.21 -7.96 3.89
N THR A 184 -9.63 -6.71 3.95
CA THR A 184 -10.77 -6.31 4.79
C THR A 184 -12.05 -6.96 4.31
N SER A 185 -12.88 -7.42 5.24
CA SER A 185 -14.15 -8.10 4.91
C SER A 185 -15.29 -7.14 4.55
N GLY A 186 -15.20 -5.88 4.98
CA GLY A 186 -16.31 -4.92 4.95
C GLY A 186 -17.26 -5.01 6.12
N LEU A 187 -17.13 -6.04 6.97
CA LEU A 187 -17.95 -6.20 8.16
C LEU A 187 -17.43 -5.31 9.30
N GLY A 188 -18.34 -4.79 10.13
CA GLY A 188 -17.99 -3.88 11.23
C GLY A 188 -17.97 -2.40 10.85
N GLY A 189 -18.31 -2.03 9.60
CA GLY A 189 -18.62 -0.64 9.21
C GLY A 189 -17.46 0.37 9.27
N ILE A 190 -16.20 -0.06 9.45
CA ILE A 190 -15.03 0.84 9.50
C ILE A 190 -14.27 0.81 8.18
N TYR A 191 -13.86 -0.37 7.75
CA TYR A 191 -13.08 -0.54 6.54
C TYR A 191 -13.96 -1.03 5.41
N PRO A 192 -13.90 -0.42 4.22
CA PRO A 192 -14.49 -0.99 3.03
C PRO A 192 -13.94 -2.39 2.75
N LYS A 193 -14.69 -3.18 2.04
CA LYS A 193 -14.29 -4.52 1.64
C LYS A 193 -13.19 -4.49 0.58
N GLY A 194 -12.18 -5.35 0.74
CA GLY A 194 -11.20 -5.62 -0.29
C GLY A 194 -9.89 -4.85 -0.17
N LEU A 195 -9.71 -4.02 0.87
CA LEU A 195 -8.41 -3.37 1.14
C LEU A 195 -7.40 -4.40 1.60
N ASP A 196 -6.18 -4.34 1.06
CA ASP A 196 -5.11 -5.26 1.41
C ASP A 196 -4.68 -5.10 2.88
N VAL A 197 -4.50 -6.25 3.54
CA VAL A 197 -4.02 -6.35 4.93
C VAL A 197 -2.67 -7.03 4.97
N GLY A 198 -2.53 -8.17 4.27
CA GLY A 198 -1.32 -8.96 4.28
C GLY A 198 -1.47 -10.32 3.62
N GLN A 199 -0.54 -11.20 3.93
CA GLN A 199 -0.53 -12.58 3.43
C GLN A 199 -0.37 -13.58 4.55
N VAL A 200 -0.94 -14.77 4.38
CA VAL A 200 -0.78 -15.88 5.31
C VAL A 200 0.66 -16.39 5.24
N LYS A 201 1.38 -16.29 6.36
CA LYS A 201 2.79 -16.70 6.48
C LYS A 201 2.93 -18.16 6.95
N ARG A 202 2.12 -18.55 7.92
CA ARG A 202 2.11 -19.92 8.47
C ARG A 202 0.79 -20.23 9.15
N ILE A 203 0.50 -21.50 9.29
CA ILE A 203 -0.68 -22.03 9.98
C ILE A 203 -0.19 -22.96 11.10
N THR A 204 -0.75 -22.82 12.27
CA THR A 204 -0.43 -23.66 13.44
C THR A 204 -1.70 -24.15 14.08
N ASP A 205 -1.64 -25.33 14.65
CA ASP A 205 -2.74 -25.86 15.44
C ASP A 205 -2.95 -24.99 16.70
N SER A 206 -4.19 -24.90 17.11
CA SER A 206 -4.57 -24.21 18.34
C SER A 206 -4.69 -25.25 19.48
N GLN A 207 -4.65 -24.77 20.74
CA GLN A 207 -4.96 -25.63 21.89
C GLN A 207 -6.36 -26.27 21.80
N ASN A 208 -7.28 -25.62 21.11
CA ASN A 208 -8.59 -26.17 20.78
C ASN A 208 -8.55 -26.79 19.37
N PRO A 209 -8.74 -28.12 19.21
CA PRO A 209 -8.65 -28.78 17.90
C PRO A 209 -9.72 -28.35 16.89
N LEU A 210 -10.76 -27.64 17.33
CA LEU A 210 -11.79 -27.09 16.45
C LEU A 210 -11.31 -25.84 15.68
N PHE A 211 -10.20 -25.22 16.11
CA PHE A 211 -9.66 -24.02 15.51
C PHE A 211 -8.19 -24.18 15.16
N LYS A 212 -7.76 -23.48 14.12
CA LYS A 212 -6.36 -23.28 13.79
C LYS A 212 -6.01 -21.79 13.89
N ARG A 213 -4.75 -21.48 14.22
CA ARG A 213 -4.21 -20.13 14.25
C ARG A 213 -3.46 -19.87 12.96
N VAL A 214 -3.87 -18.83 12.24
CA VAL A 214 -3.31 -18.44 10.96
C VAL A 214 -2.53 -17.15 11.15
N TRP A 215 -1.23 -17.21 10.96
CA TRP A 215 -0.33 -16.06 11.10
C TRP A 215 -0.26 -15.27 9.81
N VAL A 216 -0.33 -13.96 9.94
CA VAL A 216 -0.38 -13.00 8.82
C VAL A 216 0.84 -12.10 8.87
N GLU A 217 1.49 -11.93 7.75
CA GLU A 217 2.48 -10.88 7.52
C GLU A 217 1.78 -9.70 6.87
N LEU A 218 1.83 -8.53 7.55
CA LEU A 218 1.17 -7.33 7.03
C LEU A 218 1.90 -6.79 5.80
N SER A 219 1.15 -6.28 4.82
CA SER A 219 1.71 -5.70 3.59
C SER A 219 2.36 -4.35 3.81
N VAL A 220 1.93 -3.61 4.84
CA VAL A 220 2.39 -2.26 5.15
C VAL A 220 3.59 -2.31 6.08
N ASP A 221 4.62 -1.54 5.76
CA ASP A 221 5.75 -1.26 6.65
C ASP A 221 5.38 -0.11 7.60
N PHE A 222 5.19 -0.43 8.87
CA PHE A 222 4.78 0.54 9.90
C PHE A 222 5.92 1.39 10.45
N ASP A 223 7.16 1.06 10.13
CA ASP A 223 8.32 1.78 10.64
C ASP A 223 8.64 3.00 9.75
N HIS A 224 8.25 2.95 8.47
CA HIS A 224 8.51 3.98 7.47
C HIS A 224 7.23 4.64 6.93
N LEU A 225 6.25 4.93 7.80
CA LEU A 225 5.04 5.64 7.41
C LEU A 225 5.32 7.16 7.31
N GLU A 226 5.18 7.73 6.12
CA GLU A 226 5.36 9.17 5.87
C GLU A 226 4.13 9.78 5.20
N GLU A 227 3.81 9.36 3.98
CA GLU A 227 2.69 9.85 3.20
C GLU A 227 1.59 8.78 3.13
N LEU A 228 0.39 9.17 3.51
CA LEU A 228 -0.76 8.28 3.65
C LEU A 228 -2.01 8.98 3.10
N PHE A 229 -3.11 8.25 3.07
CA PHE A 229 -4.39 8.78 2.62
C PHE A 229 -5.49 8.47 3.62
N VAL A 230 -6.24 9.49 4.02
CA VAL A 230 -7.52 9.29 4.71
C VAL A 230 -8.58 9.01 3.65
N MET A 231 -9.30 7.92 3.80
CA MET A 231 -10.36 7.53 2.90
C MET A 231 -11.68 8.17 3.34
N LEU A 232 -12.15 9.11 2.53
CA LEU A 232 -13.47 9.71 2.70
C LEU A 232 -14.53 8.69 2.25
N LEU A 233 -15.34 8.30 3.20
CA LEU A 233 -16.46 7.40 2.93
C LEU A 233 -17.62 8.19 2.34
N SER A 234 -18.34 7.59 1.38
CA SER A 234 -19.51 8.21 0.78
C SER A 234 -20.59 8.52 1.83
N PRO A 235 -21.50 9.50 1.59
CA PRO A 235 -22.60 9.80 2.50
C PRO A 235 -23.47 8.57 2.84
N GLN A 236 -23.63 7.67 1.89
CA GLN A 236 -24.36 6.41 2.09
C GLN A 236 -23.65 5.49 3.11
N TRP A 237 -22.33 5.44 3.09
CA TRP A 237 -21.56 4.69 4.09
C TRP A 237 -21.67 5.33 5.47
N GLN A 238 -21.64 6.66 5.54
CA GLN A 238 -21.77 7.40 6.79
C GLN A 238 -23.14 7.16 7.43
N SER A 239 -24.23 7.15 6.64
CA SER A 239 -25.57 6.85 7.14
C SER A 239 -25.71 5.39 7.61
N PHE A 240 -25.19 4.43 6.83
CA PHE A 240 -25.14 3.02 7.22
C PHE A 240 -24.38 2.83 8.53
N ARG A 241 -23.27 3.54 8.69
CA ARG A 241 -22.50 3.47 9.92
C ARG A 241 -23.24 4.06 11.13
N ALA A 242 -23.86 5.22 10.97
CA ALA A 242 -24.65 5.84 12.05
C ALA A 242 -25.78 4.90 12.52
N GLU A 243 -26.41 4.22 11.58
CA GLU A 243 -27.43 3.21 11.86
C GLU A 243 -26.84 1.98 12.57
N PHE A 244 -25.68 1.50 12.11
CA PHE A 244 -24.96 0.38 12.74
C PHE A 244 -24.52 0.69 14.17
N ASP A 245 -24.00 1.90 14.43
CA ASP A 245 -23.59 2.34 15.77
C ASP A 245 -24.82 2.52 16.70
N SER A 246 -26.03 2.70 16.16
CA SER A 246 -27.26 2.75 16.92
C SER A 246 -27.82 1.38 17.36
N LEU A 247 -27.29 0.29 16.76
CA LEU A 247 -27.64 -1.07 17.15
C LEU A 247 -26.92 -1.41 18.47
N GLU A 248 -27.65 -1.49 19.56
CA GLU A 248 -27.15 -2.01 20.83
C GLU A 248 -26.98 -3.54 20.70
N PHE A 249 -25.73 -3.99 20.49
CA PHE A 249 -25.41 -5.40 20.65
C PHE A 249 -25.34 -5.74 22.14
N PRO A 250 -26.07 -6.76 22.63
CA PRO A 250 -25.93 -7.19 24.01
C PRO A 250 -24.48 -7.63 24.29
N LYS A 251 -23.92 -7.13 25.38
CA LYS A 251 -22.56 -7.40 25.85
C LYS A 251 -22.36 -8.83 26.28
#